data_9a34d4e0363f7832d6e2dfba945d077c
#
_entry.id   9a34d4e0363f7832d6e2dfba945d077c
#
_cell.length_a   1.000
_cell.length_b   1.000
_cell.length_c   1.000
_cell.angle_alpha   90.00
_cell.angle_beta   90.00
_cell.angle_gamma   90.00
#
_symmetry.space_group_name_H-M   'P 1'
#
loop_
_entity.id
_entity.type
_entity.pdbx_description
1 polymer ?
#
loop_
_entity_poly.entity_id
_entity_poly.type
_entity_poly.pdbx_seq_one_letter_code
_entity_poly.pdbx_strand_id
1 'polypeptide(L)'
;SIRRQRQMCIRDRLHLALALTGRPDVVFLDEPTAGLDVEGRVALHAQIRALQAQGKTIVLASHDMAEVESLCSRIGILNRGELVFLGTVTELTAHIGSRYLVCVRTAQGEERFEADDVGEALLPLLEAYKRCGVAVLDVTVGRGTLEQHFMDIAKEDV
;
A
#
# COMPACT_ATOMS: atom_id res chain seq x y z
N SER A 1 26.02 3.66 -13.57
CA SER A 1 24.76 3.52 -12.86
C SER A 1 24.92 3.13 -11.38
N ILE A 2 25.71 2.11 -11.00
CA ILE A 2 25.94 1.70 -9.59
C ILE A 2 26.56 2.83 -8.72
N ARG A 3 27.42 3.69 -9.29
CA ARG A 3 27.98 4.85 -8.57
C ARG A 3 26.90 5.89 -8.22
N ARG A 4 25.92 6.13 -9.09
CA ARG A 4 24.82 7.07 -8.82
C ARG A 4 23.89 6.56 -7.70
N GLN A 5 23.58 5.27 -7.69
CA GLN A 5 22.76 4.65 -6.64
C GLN A 5 23.43 4.69 -5.26
N ARG A 6 24.75 4.38 -5.18
CA ARG A 6 25.50 4.53 -3.92
C ARG A 6 25.58 5.97 -3.41
N GLN A 7 25.68 6.95 -4.31
CA GLN A 7 25.70 8.37 -3.92
C GLN A 7 24.33 8.84 -3.41
N MET A 8 23.21 8.41 -4.00
CA MET A 8 21.88 8.70 -3.46
C MET A 8 21.70 8.12 -2.07
N CYS A 9 22.00 6.85 -1.86
CA CYS A 9 21.87 6.20 -0.55
C CYS A 9 22.68 6.89 0.57
N ILE A 10 23.88 7.39 0.28
CA ILE A 10 24.72 8.14 1.24
C ILE A 10 24.09 9.50 1.54
N ARG A 11 23.61 10.20 0.53
CA ARG A 11 22.99 11.52 0.68
C ARG A 11 21.72 11.46 1.53
N ASP A 12 20.86 10.45 1.32
CA ASP A 12 19.61 10.32 2.04
C ASP A 12 19.84 9.94 3.51
N ARG A 13 20.82 9.07 3.78
CA ARG A 13 21.27 8.78 5.15
C ARG A 13 21.86 10.01 5.84
N LEU A 14 22.57 10.88 5.11
CA LEU A 14 23.10 12.14 5.63
C LEU A 14 21.97 13.11 5.98
N HIS A 15 20.93 13.22 5.12
CA HIS A 15 19.78 14.08 5.40
C HIS A 15 19.03 13.62 6.64
N LEU A 16 18.80 12.31 6.79
CA LEU A 16 18.18 11.78 8.01
C LEU A 16 19.04 12.04 9.24
N ALA A 17 20.36 11.82 9.15
CA ALA A 17 21.29 12.09 10.26
C ALA A 17 21.29 13.58 10.65
N LEU A 18 21.25 14.48 9.68
CA LEU A 18 21.15 15.93 9.92
C LEU A 18 19.83 16.30 10.59
N ALA A 19 18.71 15.74 10.11
CA ALA A 19 17.39 15.96 10.70
C ALA A 19 17.35 15.51 12.17
N LEU A 20 18.08 14.47 12.53
CA LEU A 20 18.14 13.92 13.89
C LEU A 20 19.15 14.60 14.83
N THR A 21 20.04 15.47 14.32
CA THR A 21 21.10 16.12 15.12
C THR A 21 20.51 16.94 16.30
N GLY A 22 19.35 17.56 16.09
CA GLY A 22 18.63 18.35 17.13
C GLY A 22 17.84 17.51 18.13
N ARG A 23 17.90 16.19 18.08
CA ARG A 23 17.08 15.25 18.87
C ARG A 23 15.59 15.61 18.86
N PRO A 24 14.98 15.84 17.71
CA PRO A 24 13.58 16.23 17.61
C PRO A 24 12.66 15.15 18.19
N ASP A 25 11.50 15.56 18.69
CA ASP A 25 10.44 14.63 19.12
C ASP A 25 9.55 14.22 17.95
N VAL A 26 9.49 15.04 16.90
CA VAL A 26 8.72 14.80 15.66
C VAL A 26 9.64 14.90 14.46
N VAL A 27 9.58 13.90 13.58
CA VAL A 27 10.36 13.84 12.32
C VAL A 27 9.39 13.71 11.16
N PHE A 28 9.54 14.58 10.17
CA PHE A 28 8.79 14.53 8.91
C PHE A 28 9.67 13.91 7.83
N LEU A 29 9.15 12.90 7.15
CA LEU A 29 9.81 12.20 6.05
C LEU A 29 8.89 12.25 4.82
N ASP A 30 9.39 12.84 3.75
CA ASP A 30 8.67 12.95 2.47
C ASP A 30 9.36 12.03 1.46
N GLU A 31 8.62 11.01 0.97
CA GLU A 31 9.09 9.99 0.03
C GLU A 31 10.49 9.41 0.38
N PRO A 32 10.75 8.98 1.63
CA PRO A 32 12.11 8.71 2.08
C PRO A 32 12.75 7.48 1.43
N THR A 33 11.97 6.61 0.81
CA THR A 33 12.45 5.42 0.10
C THR A 33 12.59 5.61 -1.41
N ALA A 34 12.20 6.79 -1.93
CA ALA A 34 12.27 7.08 -3.35
C ALA A 34 13.71 6.94 -3.88
N GLY A 35 13.88 6.10 -4.91
CA GLY A 35 15.20 5.87 -5.52
C GLY A 35 16.17 4.98 -4.74
N LEU A 36 15.77 4.44 -3.59
CA LEU A 36 16.54 3.45 -2.86
C LEU A 36 16.42 2.07 -3.50
N ASP A 37 17.50 1.30 -3.44
CA ASP A 37 17.48 -0.14 -3.71
C ASP A 37 16.82 -0.90 -2.54
N VAL A 38 16.61 -2.19 -2.71
CA VAL A 38 15.95 -3.04 -1.71
C VAL A 38 16.68 -3.02 -0.36
N GLU A 39 18.02 -3.08 -0.38
CA GLU A 39 18.83 -3.05 0.84
C GLU A 39 18.75 -1.68 1.54
N GLY A 40 18.77 -0.59 0.79
CA GLY A 40 18.60 0.77 1.30
C GLY A 40 17.25 0.98 1.95
N ARG A 41 16.17 0.47 1.33
CA ARG A 41 14.81 0.53 1.86
C ARG A 41 14.71 -0.23 3.18
N VAL A 42 15.21 -1.48 3.24
CA VAL A 42 15.21 -2.29 4.47
C VAL A 42 15.96 -1.58 5.60
N ALA A 43 17.15 -1.02 5.29
CA ALA A 43 17.94 -0.30 6.28
C ALA A 43 17.23 0.95 6.81
N LEU A 44 16.57 1.72 5.94
CA LEU A 44 15.81 2.91 6.32
C LEU A 44 14.60 2.54 7.18
N HIS A 45 13.85 1.51 6.81
CA HIS A 45 12.72 1.01 7.61
C HIS A 45 13.16 0.59 9.02
N ALA A 46 14.32 -0.07 9.14
CA ALA A 46 14.88 -0.43 10.44
C ALA A 46 15.22 0.81 11.30
N GLN A 47 15.76 1.87 10.68
CA GLN A 47 16.04 3.13 11.37
C GLN A 47 14.76 3.84 11.84
N ILE A 48 13.72 3.90 10.99
CA ILE A 48 12.42 4.48 11.34
C ILE A 48 11.83 3.73 12.54
N ARG A 49 11.81 2.40 12.52
CA ARG A 49 11.31 1.59 13.63
C ARG A 49 12.11 1.80 14.92
N ALA A 50 13.43 1.96 14.81
CA ALA A 50 14.28 2.26 15.97
C ALA A 50 13.97 3.63 16.60
N LEU A 51 13.65 4.64 15.79
CA LEU A 51 13.20 5.95 16.26
C LEU A 51 11.83 5.89 16.93
N GLN A 52 10.89 5.13 16.35
CA GLN A 52 9.57 4.88 16.94
C GLN A 52 9.70 4.19 18.31
N ALA A 53 10.57 3.18 18.41
CA ALA A 53 10.85 2.49 19.68
C ALA A 53 11.47 3.40 20.74
N GLN A 54 12.13 4.49 20.36
CA GLN A 54 12.63 5.55 21.26
C GLN A 54 11.55 6.57 21.63
N GLY A 55 10.30 6.38 21.22
CA GLY A 55 9.19 7.27 21.51
C GLY A 55 9.10 8.49 20.59
N LYS A 56 9.83 8.51 19.47
CA LYS A 56 9.73 9.60 18.49
C LYS A 56 8.47 9.46 17.64
N THR A 57 7.86 10.60 17.33
CA THR A 57 6.74 10.67 16.39
C THR A 57 7.28 10.83 14.98
N ILE A 58 6.92 9.91 14.07
CA ILE A 58 7.32 9.97 12.67
C ILE A 58 6.08 10.27 11.83
N VAL A 59 6.15 11.32 11.05
CA VAL A 59 5.14 11.64 10.02
C VAL A 59 5.75 11.31 8.67
N LEU A 60 5.18 10.30 8.01
CA LEU A 60 5.65 9.79 6.72
C LEU A 60 4.67 10.19 5.63
N ALA A 61 5.13 10.86 4.59
CA ALA A 61 4.40 11.00 3.33
C ALA A 61 4.99 10.01 2.31
N SER A 62 4.15 9.14 1.77
CA SER A 62 4.55 8.14 0.78
C SER A 62 3.35 7.75 -0.09
N HIS A 63 3.62 7.41 -1.35
CA HIS A 63 2.66 6.79 -2.25
C HIS A 63 2.83 5.26 -2.31
N ASP A 64 3.84 4.70 -1.64
CA ASP A 64 4.06 3.25 -1.52
C ASP A 64 3.21 2.70 -0.36
N MET A 65 2.05 2.13 -0.70
CA MET A 65 1.09 1.62 0.27
C MET A 65 1.68 0.49 1.13
N ALA A 66 2.57 -0.34 0.57
CA ALA A 66 3.23 -1.39 1.33
C ALA A 66 4.17 -0.82 2.41
N GLU A 67 4.83 0.31 2.11
CA GLU A 67 5.61 1.05 3.08
C GLU A 67 4.73 1.61 4.20
N VAL A 68 3.63 2.26 3.84
CA VAL A 68 2.65 2.82 4.79
C VAL A 68 2.10 1.73 5.71
N GLU A 69 1.65 0.60 5.16
CA GLU A 69 1.16 -0.55 5.94
C GLU A 69 2.21 -1.09 6.93
N SER A 70 3.47 -1.15 6.50
CA SER A 70 4.53 -1.76 7.31
C SER A 70 5.08 -0.87 8.43
N LEU A 71 4.99 0.45 8.28
CA LEU A 71 5.61 1.42 9.19
C LEU A 71 4.63 2.26 10.00
N CYS A 72 3.43 2.52 9.46
CA CYS A 72 2.50 3.46 10.07
C CYS A 72 1.49 2.75 10.98
N SER A 73 1.29 3.28 12.18
CA SER A 73 0.21 2.87 13.08
C SER A 73 -1.12 3.55 12.73
N ARG A 74 -1.05 4.76 12.16
CA ARG A 74 -2.20 5.53 11.69
C ARG A 74 -1.92 6.08 10.30
N ILE A 75 -2.97 6.22 9.50
CA ILE A 75 -2.92 6.68 8.12
C ILE A 75 -3.88 7.84 7.97
N GLY A 76 -3.41 8.90 7.32
CA GLY A 76 -4.24 10.00 6.83
C GLY A 76 -4.27 9.98 5.30
N ILE A 77 -5.45 10.00 4.70
CA ILE A 77 -5.63 10.12 3.25
C ILE A 77 -6.02 11.55 2.93
N LEU A 78 -5.21 12.21 2.10
CA LEU A 78 -5.45 13.54 1.60
C LEU A 78 -5.94 13.46 0.15
N ASN A 79 -7.09 14.08 -0.14
CA ASN A 79 -7.61 14.24 -1.48
C ASN A 79 -7.92 15.72 -1.74
N ARG A 80 -7.37 16.30 -2.81
CA ARG A 80 -7.56 17.72 -3.19
C ARG A 80 -7.34 18.73 -2.04
N GLY A 81 -6.43 18.41 -1.10
CA GLY A 81 -6.11 19.26 0.03
C GLY A 81 -6.98 19.04 1.28
N GLU A 82 -7.97 18.16 1.19
CA GLU A 82 -8.83 17.78 2.31
C GLU A 82 -8.41 16.43 2.90
N LEU A 83 -8.52 16.30 4.21
CA LEU A 83 -8.27 15.04 4.92
C LEU A 83 -9.55 14.19 4.88
N VAL A 84 -9.63 13.25 3.95
CA VAL A 84 -10.82 12.42 3.71
C VAL A 84 -10.88 11.18 4.61
N PHE A 85 -9.74 10.76 5.16
CA PHE A 85 -9.67 9.67 6.13
C PHE A 85 -8.55 9.90 7.13
N LEU A 86 -8.77 9.50 8.38
CA LEU A 86 -7.75 9.44 9.43
C LEU A 86 -8.06 8.27 10.37
N GLY A 87 -7.24 7.24 10.32
CA GLY A 87 -7.44 6.02 11.12
C GLY A 87 -6.29 5.05 11.01
N THR A 88 -6.52 3.81 11.39
CA THR A 88 -5.61 2.68 11.22
C THR A 88 -5.87 1.97 9.89
N VAL A 89 -4.94 1.11 9.45
CA VAL A 89 -5.15 0.21 8.29
C VAL A 89 -6.40 -0.64 8.49
N THR A 90 -6.60 -1.16 9.70
CA THR A 90 -7.76 -1.99 10.03
C THR A 90 -9.09 -1.22 9.92
N GLU A 91 -9.12 0.01 10.41
CA GLU A 91 -10.29 0.88 10.30
C GLU A 91 -10.57 1.26 8.84
N LEU A 92 -9.53 1.55 8.04
CA LEU A 92 -9.68 1.81 6.62
C LEU A 92 -10.27 0.61 5.89
N THR A 93 -9.73 -0.58 6.14
CA THR A 93 -10.23 -1.83 5.53
C THR A 93 -11.68 -2.12 5.94
N ALA A 94 -12.06 -1.83 7.19
CA ALA A 94 -13.42 -2.00 7.68
C ALA A 94 -14.40 -0.95 7.10
N HIS A 95 -13.92 0.26 6.85
CA HIS A 95 -14.73 1.35 6.31
C HIS A 95 -15.17 1.10 4.86
N ILE A 96 -14.32 0.45 4.07
CA ILE A 96 -14.54 0.20 2.63
C ILE A 96 -15.30 -1.12 2.38
N GLY A 97 -15.54 -1.89 3.44
CA GLY A 97 -16.27 -3.15 3.38
C GLY A 97 -15.36 -4.37 3.21
N SER A 98 -15.87 -5.50 3.66
CA SER A 98 -15.13 -6.78 3.66
C SER A 98 -15.21 -7.53 2.32
N ARG A 99 -15.49 -6.83 1.22
CA ARG A 99 -15.67 -7.48 -0.09
C ARG A 99 -14.36 -8.07 -0.60
N TYR A 100 -14.49 -9.23 -1.19
CA TYR A 100 -13.40 -9.88 -1.87
C TYR A 100 -13.32 -9.39 -3.31
N LEU A 101 -12.14 -9.03 -3.77
CA LEU A 101 -11.89 -8.83 -5.19
C LEU A 101 -11.55 -10.19 -5.80
N VAL A 102 -12.40 -10.63 -6.71
CA VAL A 102 -12.20 -11.88 -7.47
C VAL A 102 -11.75 -11.51 -8.88
N CYS A 103 -10.63 -12.07 -9.30
CA CYS A 103 -10.11 -11.92 -10.65
C CYS A 103 -10.04 -13.30 -11.29
N VAL A 104 -10.75 -13.48 -12.40
CA VAL A 104 -10.77 -14.73 -13.17
C VAL A 104 -10.14 -14.47 -14.53
N ARG A 105 -9.04 -15.16 -14.82
CA ARG A 105 -8.34 -15.07 -16.09
C ARG A 105 -8.63 -16.28 -16.96
N THR A 106 -9.10 -16.01 -18.17
CA THR A 106 -9.38 -17.01 -19.19
C THR A 106 -8.51 -16.78 -20.45
N ALA A 107 -8.56 -17.68 -21.40
CA ALA A 107 -7.93 -17.46 -22.70
C ALA A 107 -8.54 -16.31 -23.51
N GLN A 108 -9.74 -15.86 -23.15
CA GLN A 108 -10.48 -14.81 -23.84
C GLN A 108 -10.32 -13.43 -23.19
N GLY A 109 -9.82 -13.37 -21.94
CA GLY A 109 -9.61 -12.12 -21.19
C GLY A 109 -9.62 -12.33 -19.70
N GLU A 110 -9.63 -11.22 -19.00
CA GLU A 110 -9.64 -11.16 -17.54
C GLU A 110 -10.92 -10.46 -17.08
N GLU A 111 -11.64 -11.08 -16.15
CA GLU A 111 -12.85 -10.55 -15.53
C GLU A 111 -12.59 -10.29 -14.05
N ARG A 112 -12.97 -9.12 -13.55
CA ARG A 112 -12.80 -8.68 -12.16
C ARG A 112 -14.14 -8.25 -11.61
N PHE A 113 -14.45 -8.72 -10.41
CA PHE A 113 -15.68 -8.33 -9.71
C PHE A 113 -15.47 -8.40 -8.20
N GLU A 114 -16.34 -7.70 -7.47
CA GLU A 114 -16.36 -7.74 -6.02
C GLU A 114 -17.43 -8.72 -5.53
N ALA A 115 -17.14 -9.43 -4.45
CA ALA A 115 -18.07 -10.38 -3.85
C ALA A 115 -17.99 -10.34 -2.32
N ASP A 116 -19.16 -10.40 -1.69
CA ASP A 116 -19.25 -10.56 -0.22
C ASP A 116 -18.95 -12.02 0.18
N ASP A 117 -19.40 -12.97 -0.64
CA ASP A 117 -19.06 -14.40 -0.54
C ASP A 117 -18.43 -14.90 -1.84
N VAL A 118 -17.20 -15.39 -1.72
CA VAL A 118 -16.43 -15.88 -2.87
C VAL A 118 -17.05 -17.13 -3.46
N GLY A 119 -17.59 -18.02 -2.62
CA GLY A 119 -18.19 -19.29 -3.05
C GLY A 119 -19.45 -19.04 -3.87
N GLU A 120 -20.36 -18.20 -3.35
CA GLU A 120 -21.61 -17.86 -4.03
C GLU A 120 -21.38 -17.13 -5.36
N ALA A 121 -20.37 -16.29 -5.45
CA ALA A 121 -20.06 -15.54 -6.67
C ALA A 121 -19.28 -16.37 -7.69
N LEU A 122 -18.28 -17.13 -7.26
CA LEU A 122 -17.35 -17.83 -8.15
C LEU A 122 -17.92 -19.13 -8.73
N LEU A 123 -18.68 -19.90 -7.94
CA LEU A 123 -19.22 -21.20 -8.40
C LEU A 123 -20.08 -21.09 -9.66
N PRO A 124 -21.10 -20.19 -9.74
CA PRO A 124 -21.92 -20.06 -10.93
C PRO A 124 -21.11 -19.61 -12.16
N LEU A 125 -20.10 -18.76 -11.95
CA LEU A 125 -19.23 -18.26 -13.01
C LEU A 125 -18.36 -19.38 -13.61
N LEU A 126 -17.75 -20.20 -12.74
CA LEU A 126 -16.95 -21.35 -13.19
C LEU A 126 -17.78 -22.39 -13.91
N GLU A 127 -19.02 -22.64 -13.46
CA GLU A 127 -19.97 -23.52 -14.15
C GLU A 127 -20.36 -22.98 -15.52
N ALA A 128 -20.56 -21.65 -15.63
CA ALA A 128 -20.85 -20.99 -16.90
C ALA A 128 -19.69 -21.16 -17.89
N TYR A 129 -18.46 -20.90 -17.46
CA TYR A 129 -17.26 -21.09 -18.29
C TYR A 129 -17.11 -22.55 -18.74
N LYS A 130 -17.32 -23.51 -17.84
CA LYS A 130 -17.28 -24.93 -18.16
C LYS A 130 -18.32 -25.31 -19.22
N ARG A 131 -19.55 -24.80 -19.12
CA ARG A 131 -20.63 -25.04 -20.12
C ARG A 131 -20.30 -24.44 -21.48
N CYS A 132 -19.67 -23.25 -21.48
CA CYS A 132 -19.27 -22.57 -22.69
C CYS A 132 -17.94 -23.09 -23.29
N GLY A 133 -17.28 -24.06 -22.66
CA GLY A 133 -16.00 -24.60 -23.11
C GLY A 133 -14.85 -23.59 -22.94
N VAL A 134 -14.98 -22.59 -22.09
CA VAL A 134 -13.95 -21.60 -21.82
C VAL A 134 -13.02 -22.13 -20.75
N ALA A 135 -11.73 -22.22 -21.07
CA ALA A 135 -10.73 -22.65 -20.10
C ALA A 135 -10.36 -21.51 -19.14
N VAL A 136 -10.53 -21.75 -17.84
CA VAL A 136 -10.06 -20.86 -16.78
C VAL A 136 -8.57 -21.14 -16.57
N LEU A 137 -7.73 -20.12 -16.69
CA LEU A 137 -6.27 -20.20 -16.57
C LEU A 137 -5.79 -19.89 -15.17
N ASP A 138 -6.48 -18.97 -14.50
CA ASP A 138 -6.09 -18.51 -13.17
C ASP A 138 -7.30 -17.91 -12.43
N VAL A 139 -7.34 -18.07 -11.12
CA VAL A 139 -8.31 -17.43 -10.25
C VAL A 139 -7.55 -16.86 -9.06
N THR A 140 -7.61 -15.53 -8.91
CA THR A 140 -7.04 -14.84 -7.77
C THR A 140 -8.16 -14.26 -6.94
N VAL A 141 -8.13 -14.56 -5.64
CA VAL A 141 -9.05 -14.01 -4.66
C VAL A 141 -8.24 -13.26 -3.61
N GLY A 142 -8.52 -11.98 -3.46
CA GLY A 142 -7.87 -11.14 -2.47
C GLY A 142 -8.89 -10.22 -1.79
N ARG A 143 -8.54 -9.74 -0.63
CA ARG A 143 -9.21 -8.55 -0.10
C ARG A 143 -8.60 -7.36 -0.81
N GLY A 144 -9.39 -6.32 -1.05
CA GLY A 144 -8.90 -5.10 -1.68
C GLY A 144 -7.60 -4.62 -1.00
N THR A 145 -6.61 -4.26 -1.79
CA THR A 145 -5.36 -3.69 -1.27
C THR A 145 -5.61 -2.26 -0.78
N LEU A 146 -4.76 -1.76 0.12
CA LEU A 146 -4.80 -0.36 0.57
C LEU A 146 -4.79 0.61 -0.63
N GLU A 147 -4.04 0.27 -1.68
CA GLU A 147 -3.94 1.04 -2.92
C GLU A 147 -5.30 1.11 -3.66
N GLN A 148 -6.05 0.01 -3.68
CA GLN A 148 -7.39 -0.05 -4.26
C GLN A 148 -8.37 0.80 -3.48
N HIS A 149 -8.32 0.69 -2.15
CA HIS A 149 -9.13 1.49 -1.25
C HIS A 149 -8.84 3.00 -1.37
N PHE A 150 -7.57 3.36 -1.51
CA PHE A 150 -7.18 4.74 -1.81
C PHE A 150 -7.79 5.23 -3.12
N MET A 151 -7.75 4.41 -4.17
CA MET A 151 -8.32 4.75 -5.48
C MET A 151 -9.84 4.89 -5.46
N ASP A 152 -10.53 4.13 -4.62
CA ASP A 152 -11.99 4.19 -4.51
C ASP A 152 -12.42 5.47 -3.77
N ILE A 153 -11.78 5.81 -2.64
CA ILE A 153 -11.98 7.09 -1.95
C ILE A 153 -11.68 8.28 -2.89
N ALA A 154 -10.64 8.18 -3.72
CA ALA A 154 -10.30 9.23 -4.67
C ALA A 154 -11.32 9.39 -5.81
N LYS A 155 -12.14 8.37 -6.10
CA LYS A 155 -13.18 8.38 -7.16
C LYS A 155 -14.56 8.82 -6.67
N GLU A 156 -14.91 8.57 -5.41
CA GLU A 156 -16.25 8.89 -4.86
C GLU A 156 -16.57 10.40 -4.87
N ASP A 157 -15.57 11.26 -5.10
CA ASP A 157 -15.71 12.71 -5.16
C ASP A 157 -15.72 13.29 -6.60
N VAL A 158 -16.10 12.54 -7.63
CA VAL A 158 -16.24 13.02 -9.02
C VAL A 158 -17.67 13.15 -9.46
#